data_8d49ff4f08e19cb946f1032c02cea1d4
#
_entry.id   8d49ff4f08e19cb946f1032c02cea1d4
#
_cell.length_a   1.000
_cell.length_b   1.000
_cell.length_c   1.000
_cell.angle_alpha   90.00
_cell.angle_beta   90.00
_cell.angle_gamma   90.00
#
_symmetry.space_group_name_H-M   'P 1'
#
loop_
_entity.id
_entity.type
_entity.pdbx_description
1 polymer ?
#
loop_
_entity_poly.entity_id
_entity_poly.type
_entity_poly.pdbx_seq_one_letter_code
_entity_poly.pdbx_strand_id
1 'polypeptide(L)'
;MMNIPSIPDYEYKERVQKVQAAMKKEGYDLILTYGNEAEPQYVRYFSNYWPSFETAGVLIAQEGDPLLLIGPESYTYASDRSKIAEICKLKAFRESSEPEYPGAKLDTFNTVFEKLLGDKPIKRFGVAGLPLMTIGVYEALQEALGSVKIEKADGIVNDIRMRKTENELICMRAAAKITAETFDYVLKNIRVGMTEQQVAGLALGKMHELGAERESYPVWVLTGKGSNQAISRPRNKKIEKGDMTFIQIGARVDGYASSIGRPVVFGKATPEQKELIEVGYKAQAAVIDMLRAGVPACEVAKAHIKNVTDMGYGDWLLYGPCHGNGTMEGEAPWIETSAEFLLEENMTFCVDIFLGSAKTETGLRMEDVVCVKKDGAENLTNYPRELFEIDC
;
A
#
# COMPACT_ATOMS: atom_id res chain seq x y z
N MET A 1 13.18 -22.92 -2.60
CA MET A 1 12.10 -21.98 -2.23
C MET A 1 12.68 -20.94 -1.30
N MET A 2 12.33 -19.66 -1.50
CA MET A 2 12.72 -18.63 -0.53
C MET A 2 12.07 -18.91 0.82
N ASN A 3 12.79 -18.58 1.91
CA ASN A 3 12.17 -18.54 3.24
C ASN A 3 11.30 -17.29 3.30
N ILE A 4 9.99 -17.46 3.38
CA ILE A 4 9.03 -16.35 3.44
C ILE A 4 8.81 -15.99 4.91
N PRO A 5 9.22 -14.79 5.36
CA PRO A 5 9.01 -14.35 6.73
C PRO A 5 7.54 -14.01 6.98
N SER A 6 7.17 -13.98 8.25
CA SER A 6 5.85 -13.52 8.71
C SER A 6 5.98 -12.70 10.00
N ILE A 7 5.00 -11.86 10.25
CA ILE A 7 4.90 -11.09 11.50
C ILE A 7 4.58 -12.04 12.65
N PRO A 8 5.36 -12.00 13.73
CA PRO A 8 5.13 -12.89 14.88
C PRO A 8 3.87 -12.49 15.65
N ASP A 9 3.20 -13.47 16.25
CA ASP A 9 1.89 -13.30 16.91
C ASP A 9 1.90 -12.26 18.04
N TYR A 10 3.02 -12.10 18.75
CA TYR A 10 3.13 -11.11 19.83
C TYR A 10 2.99 -9.67 19.30
N GLU A 11 3.44 -9.40 18.07
CA GLU A 11 3.42 -8.06 17.51
C GLU A 11 2.00 -7.58 17.22
N TYR A 12 1.08 -8.46 16.84
CA TYR A 12 -0.34 -8.10 16.69
C TYR A 12 -0.93 -7.59 18.02
N LYS A 13 -0.55 -8.20 19.14
CA LYS A 13 -0.96 -7.74 20.48
C LYS A 13 -0.36 -6.37 20.83
N GLU A 14 0.92 -6.16 20.53
CA GLU A 14 1.59 -4.87 20.74
C GLU A 14 0.95 -3.75 19.91
N ARG A 15 0.54 -4.04 18.67
CA ARG A 15 -0.18 -3.07 17.82
C ARG A 15 -1.50 -2.63 18.44
N VAL A 16 -2.28 -3.58 18.97
CA VAL A 16 -3.52 -3.30 19.70
C VAL A 16 -3.24 -2.45 20.93
N GLN A 17 -2.22 -2.80 21.73
CA GLN A 17 -1.84 -2.04 22.93
C GLN A 17 -1.43 -0.60 22.60
N LYS A 18 -0.73 -0.36 21.50
CA LYS A 18 -0.39 1.00 21.04
C LYS A 18 -1.63 1.83 20.70
N VAL A 19 -2.60 1.23 20.02
CA VAL A 19 -3.89 1.89 19.73
C VAL A 19 -4.65 2.16 21.03
N GLN A 20 -4.73 1.20 21.94
CA GLN A 20 -5.38 1.36 23.25
C GLN A 20 -4.77 2.50 24.08
N ALA A 21 -3.44 2.63 24.05
CA ALA A 21 -2.76 3.75 24.72
C ALA A 21 -3.13 5.11 24.08
N ALA A 22 -3.18 5.18 22.76
CA ALA A 22 -3.61 6.38 22.04
C ALA A 22 -5.08 6.70 22.30
N MET A 23 -5.96 5.69 22.31
CA MET A 23 -7.38 5.85 22.65
C MET A 23 -7.59 6.45 24.04
N LYS A 24 -6.84 5.97 25.04
CA LYS A 24 -6.90 6.53 26.40
C LYS A 24 -6.48 7.99 26.45
N LYS A 25 -5.43 8.36 25.69
CA LYS A 25 -4.93 9.73 25.60
C LYS A 25 -5.94 10.66 24.93
N GLU A 26 -6.59 10.20 23.88
CA GLU A 26 -7.53 10.99 23.08
C GLU A 26 -8.98 10.87 23.56
N GLY A 27 -9.29 9.94 24.47
CA GLY A 27 -10.61 9.77 25.07
C GLY A 27 -11.62 9.02 24.20
N TYR A 28 -11.18 8.15 23.27
CA TYR A 28 -12.05 7.24 22.52
C TYR A 28 -12.42 6.04 23.38
N ASP A 29 -13.72 5.71 23.47
CA ASP A 29 -14.20 4.50 24.15
C ASP A 29 -14.00 3.26 23.27
N LEU A 30 -14.30 3.41 21.98
CA LEU A 30 -14.14 2.38 20.95
C LEU A 30 -13.53 2.98 19.67
N ILE A 31 -12.69 2.20 19.01
CA ILE A 31 -12.27 2.44 17.62
C ILE A 31 -12.59 1.20 16.78
N LEU A 32 -13.29 1.41 15.67
CA LEU A 32 -13.48 0.42 14.62
C LEU A 32 -12.46 0.71 13.51
N THR A 33 -11.60 -0.26 13.19
CA THR A 33 -10.83 -0.21 11.95
C THR A 33 -11.61 -0.95 10.87
N TYR A 34 -11.64 -0.39 9.65
CA TYR A 34 -12.47 -0.90 8.57
C TYR A 34 -11.68 -1.05 7.27
N GLY A 35 -11.98 -2.09 6.50
CA GLY A 35 -11.33 -2.34 5.22
C GLY A 35 -12.10 -3.35 4.36
N ASN A 36 -11.62 -3.48 3.13
CA ASN A 36 -12.13 -4.41 2.13
C ASN A 36 -10.96 -5.13 1.43
N GLU A 37 -11.24 -5.91 0.40
CA GLU A 37 -10.21 -6.66 -0.33
C GLU A 37 -9.16 -5.73 -0.98
N ALA A 38 -9.58 -4.59 -1.54
CA ALA A 38 -8.68 -3.66 -2.22
C ALA A 38 -7.84 -2.84 -1.23
N GLU A 39 -8.40 -2.49 -0.10
CA GLU A 39 -7.78 -1.68 0.94
C GLU A 39 -7.92 -2.34 2.33
N PRO A 40 -7.17 -3.44 2.59
CA PRO A 40 -7.28 -4.22 3.82
C PRO A 40 -6.46 -3.66 4.99
N GLN A 41 -5.64 -2.63 4.78
CA GLN A 41 -4.57 -2.20 5.68
C GLN A 41 -5.02 -1.98 7.13
N TYR A 42 -6.17 -1.37 7.34
CA TYR A 42 -6.67 -1.08 8.69
C TYR A 42 -7.17 -2.33 9.43
N VAL A 43 -7.63 -3.34 8.71
CA VAL A 43 -8.07 -4.63 9.28
C VAL A 43 -6.88 -5.56 9.43
N ARG A 44 -6.14 -5.74 8.34
CA ARG A 44 -5.05 -6.70 8.27
C ARG A 44 -3.93 -6.40 9.26
N TYR A 45 -3.62 -5.13 9.48
CA TYR A 45 -2.58 -4.70 10.42
C TYR A 45 -2.78 -5.24 11.84
N PHE A 46 -4.03 -5.40 12.28
CA PHE A 46 -4.35 -5.88 13.61
C PHE A 46 -4.70 -7.37 13.66
N SER A 47 -5.15 -7.95 12.56
CA SER A 47 -5.75 -9.29 12.55
C SER A 47 -5.03 -10.31 11.66
N ASN A 48 -4.14 -9.88 10.76
CA ASN A 48 -3.65 -10.64 9.61
C ASN A 48 -4.77 -11.13 8.65
N TYR A 49 -6.03 -10.85 8.96
CA TYR A 49 -7.14 -11.23 8.10
C TYR A 49 -7.24 -10.29 6.89
N TRP A 50 -7.22 -10.87 5.70
CA TRP A 50 -7.44 -10.14 4.46
C TRP A 50 -8.85 -10.45 3.94
N PRO A 51 -9.81 -9.51 4.00
CA PRO A 51 -11.15 -9.73 3.47
C PRO A 51 -11.11 -10.13 1.99
N SER A 52 -12.01 -11.00 1.58
CA SER A 52 -12.24 -11.36 0.18
C SER A 52 -13.72 -11.22 -0.13
N PHE A 53 -14.08 -10.44 -1.13
CA PHE A 53 -15.43 -10.01 -1.49
C PHE A 53 -16.16 -9.21 -0.42
N GLU A 54 -16.11 -9.65 0.83
CA GLU A 54 -16.72 -8.99 1.98
C GLU A 54 -15.89 -7.78 2.45
N THR A 55 -16.49 -6.99 3.32
CA THR A 55 -15.79 -6.02 4.13
C THR A 55 -15.53 -6.60 5.52
N ALA A 56 -14.60 -6.02 6.26
CA ALA A 56 -14.31 -6.45 7.63
C ALA A 56 -13.94 -5.27 8.52
N GLY A 57 -13.95 -5.50 9.83
CA GLY A 57 -13.52 -4.53 10.81
C GLY A 57 -12.83 -5.18 12.01
N VAL A 58 -11.98 -4.42 12.68
CA VAL A 58 -11.47 -4.79 14.01
C VAL A 58 -11.97 -3.76 15.01
N LEU A 59 -12.77 -4.20 15.97
CA LEU A 59 -13.31 -3.35 17.02
C LEU A 59 -12.41 -3.44 18.26
N ILE A 60 -11.90 -2.30 18.70
CA ILE A 60 -10.90 -2.16 19.76
C ILE A 60 -11.49 -1.27 20.86
N ALA A 61 -11.51 -1.75 22.11
CA ALA A 61 -11.78 -0.96 23.30
C ALA A 61 -10.48 -0.53 23.96
N GLN A 62 -10.54 0.39 24.93
CA GLN A 62 -9.36 0.87 25.68
C GLN A 62 -8.61 -0.22 26.44
N GLU A 63 -9.25 -1.35 26.70
CA GLU A 63 -8.72 -2.53 27.40
C GLU A 63 -9.33 -3.81 26.84
N GLY A 64 -8.69 -4.94 27.12
CA GLY A 64 -9.12 -6.26 26.65
C GLY A 64 -8.67 -6.58 25.24
N ASP A 65 -9.08 -7.75 24.77
CA ASP A 65 -8.77 -8.23 23.42
C ASP A 65 -9.73 -7.64 22.39
N PRO A 66 -9.29 -7.36 21.16
CA PRO A 66 -10.14 -6.85 20.10
C PRO A 66 -11.08 -7.92 19.55
N LEU A 67 -12.13 -7.50 18.85
CA LEU A 67 -13.02 -8.37 18.09
C LEU A 67 -12.78 -8.20 16.58
N LEU A 68 -12.72 -9.32 15.84
CA LEU A 68 -12.79 -9.30 14.39
C LEU A 68 -14.25 -9.38 13.93
N LEU A 69 -14.71 -8.39 13.18
CA LEU A 69 -16.07 -8.30 12.63
C LEU A 69 -16.02 -8.65 11.15
N ILE A 70 -16.78 -9.66 10.74
CA ILE A 70 -16.84 -10.16 9.35
C ILE A 70 -18.27 -10.46 8.92
N GLY A 71 -18.48 -10.67 7.63
CA GLY A 71 -19.68 -11.33 7.12
C GLY A 71 -19.74 -12.81 7.50
N PRO A 72 -20.93 -13.40 7.53
CA PRO A 72 -21.09 -14.80 7.96
C PRO A 72 -20.41 -15.81 7.04
N GLU A 73 -20.27 -15.51 5.76
CA GLU A 73 -19.72 -16.41 4.73
C GLU A 73 -18.24 -16.71 4.96
N SER A 74 -17.48 -15.74 5.44
CA SER A 74 -16.02 -15.83 5.60
C SER A 74 -15.56 -16.46 6.91
N TYR A 75 -16.44 -16.97 7.75
CA TYR A 75 -16.08 -17.42 9.11
C TYR A 75 -14.97 -18.48 9.14
N THR A 76 -15.04 -19.49 8.29
CA THR A 76 -14.04 -20.57 8.25
C THR A 76 -12.69 -20.06 7.76
N TYR A 77 -12.69 -19.17 6.77
CA TYR A 77 -11.48 -18.50 6.28
C TYR A 77 -10.88 -17.60 7.34
N ALA A 78 -11.70 -16.79 8.03
CA ALA A 78 -11.22 -15.92 9.09
C ALA A 78 -10.65 -16.71 10.27
N SER A 79 -11.28 -17.86 10.64
CA SER A 79 -10.81 -18.75 11.71
C SER A 79 -9.44 -19.39 11.41
N ASP A 80 -9.12 -19.60 10.12
CA ASP A 80 -7.82 -20.13 9.68
C ASP A 80 -6.71 -19.06 9.67
N ARG A 81 -7.07 -17.80 9.40
CA ARG A 81 -6.09 -16.73 9.10
C ARG A 81 -5.92 -15.70 10.20
N SER A 82 -6.96 -15.41 10.96
CA SER A 82 -6.97 -14.33 11.93
C SER A 82 -6.07 -14.61 13.13
N LYS A 83 -5.37 -13.56 13.57
CA LYS A 83 -4.64 -13.51 14.85
C LYS A 83 -5.52 -13.01 16.01
N ILE A 84 -6.75 -12.60 15.72
CA ILE A 84 -7.77 -12.27 16.71
C ILE A 84 -8.61 -13.51 16.95
N ALA A 85 -8.69 -13.91 18.23
CA ALA A 85 -9.35 -15.15 18.61
C ALA A 85 -10.89 -15.05 18.53
N GLU A 86 -11.47 -13.92 18.90
CA GLU A 86 -12.91 -13.74 18.87
C GLU A 86 -13.39 -13.11 17.56
N ILE A 87 -14.16 -13.91 16.81
CA ILE A 87 -14.69 -13.55 15.49
C ILE A 87 -16.21 -13.43 15.58
N CYS A 88 -16.71 -12.23 15.28
CA CYS A 88 -18.12 -11.90 15.31
C CYS A 88 -18.68 -11.81 13.87
N LYS A 89 -19.79 -12.48 13.62
CA LYS A 89 -20.45 -12.55 12.31
C LYS A 89 -21.61 -11.56 12.27
N LEU A 90 -21.47 -10.47 11.54
CA LEU A 90 -22.48 -9.44 11.41
C LEU A 90 -23.05 -9.41 9.99
N LYS A 91 -24.39 -9.41 9.89
CA LYS A 91 -25.08 -9.30 8.60
C LYS A 91 -24.72 -8.04 7.82
N ALA A 92 -24.34 -6.96 8.52
CA ALA A 92 -23.93 -5.71 7.88
C ALA A 92 -22.66 -5.84 7.02
N PHE A 93 -21.77 -6.82 7.30
CA PHE A 93 -20.53 -7.06 6.57
C PHE A 93 -20.65 -8.12 5.47
N ARG A 94 -21.86 -8.66 5.22
CA ARG A 94 -22.08 -9.72 4.22
C ARG A 94 -21.67 -9.29 2.81
N GLU A 95 -21.28 -10.27 2.01
CA GLU A 95 -20.97 -10.06 0.58
C GLU A 95 -22.27 -9.98 -0.24
N SER A 96 -23.15 -10.97 -0.09
CA SER A 96 -24.33 -11.03 -0.92
C SER A 96 -25.49 -10.19 -0.39
N SER A 97 -26.44 -9.85 -1.27
CA SER A 97 -27.53 -8.93 -0.93
C SER A 97 -28.50 -9.50 0.10
N GLU A 98 -28.97 -10.75 -0.06
CA GLU A 98 -29.98 -11.39 0.79
C GLU A 98 -29.68 -12.87 1.03
N PRO A 99 -28.53 -13.23 1.63
CA PRO A 99 -28.22 -14.62 1.92
C PRO A 99 -29.07 -15.13 3.08
N GLU A 100 -29.44 -16.37 3.01
CA GLU A 100 -30.04 -17.09 4.14
C GLU A 100 -28.96 -17.81 4.95
N TYR A 101 -28.99 -17.63 6.26
CA TYR A 101 -28.04 -18.26 7.18
C TYR A 101 -28.80 -19.15 8.20
N PRO A 102 -29.51 -20.26 7.76
CA PRO A 102 -30.31 -21.06 8.66
C PRO A 102 -29.45 -21.67 9.77
N GLY A 103 -29.85 -21.39 11.02
CA GLY A 103 -29.17 -21.89 12.21
C GLY A 103 -27.88 -21.15 12.56
N ALA A 104 -27.46 -20.16 11.81
CA ALA A 104 -26.27 -19.35 12.17
C ALA A 104 -26.62 -18.37 13.30
N LYS A 105 -25.77 -18.34 14.33
CA LYS A 105 -25.83 -17.29 15.34
C LYS A 105 -25.08 -16.06 14.78
N LEU A 106 -25.81 -14.96 14.61
CA LEU A 106 -25.27 -13.68 14.14
C LEU A 106 -25.20 -12.68 15.30
N ASP A 107 -24.16 -11.85 15.26
CA ASP A 107 -23.99 -10.72 16.14
C ASP A 107 -24.57 -9.45 15.48
N THR A 108 -24.77 -8.42 16.31
CA THR A 108 -25.11 -7.05 15.91
C THR A 108 -24.06 -6.09 16.48
N PHE A 109 -24.06 -4.83 16.06
CA PHE A 109 -23.19 -3.84 16.69
C PHE A 109 -23.47 -3.70 18.19
N ASN A 110 -24.75 -3.76 18.62
CA ASN A 110 -25.09 -3.73 20.03
C ASN A 110 -24.47 -4.90 20.81
N THR A 111 -24.55 -6.13 20.29
CA THR A 111 -23.98 -7.30 20.98
C THR A 111 -22.47 -7.26 21.04
N VAL A 112 -21.76 -6.72 20.04
CA VAL A 112 -20.30 -6.59 20.09
C VAL A 112 -19.85 -5.43 20.97
N PHE A 113 -20.65 -4.36 21.11
CA PHE A 113 -20.41 -3.31 22.08
C PHE A 113 -20.55 -3.81 23.52
N GLU A 114 -21.61 -4.56 23.79
CA GLU A 114 -21.83 -5.20 25.11
C GLU A 114 -20.69 -6.16 25.48
N LYS A 115 -20.19 -6.96 24.53
CA LYS A 115 -19.04 -7.85 24.75
C LYS A 115 -17.79 -7.11 25.21
N LEU A 116 -17.50 -5.92 24.66
CA LEU A 116 -16.29 -5.15 24.99
C LEU A 116 -16.46 -4.22 26.20
N LEU A 117 -17.63 -3.65 26.37
CA LEU A 117 -17.84 -2.57 27.37
C LEU A 117 -18.76 -2.98 28.51
N GLY A 118 -19.53 -4.10 28.37
CA GLY A 118 -20.67 -4.38 29.27
C GLY A 118 -21.69 -3.26 29.19
N ASP A 119 -22.13 -2.77 30.34
CA ASP A 119 -23.13 -1.70 30.44
C ASP A 119 -22.53 -0.26 30.37
N LYS A 120 -21.22 -0.13 30.07
CA LYS A 120 -20.58 1.19 29.98
C LYS A 120 -21.06 1.93 28.73
N PRO A 121 -21.53 3.20 28.87
CA PRO A 121 -21.99 3.96 27.72
C PRO A 121 -20.83 4.36 26.80
N ILE A 122 -21.09 4.31 25.49
CA ILE A 122 -20.17 4.88 24.49
C ILE A 122 -20.41 6.39 24.43
N LYS A 123 -19.36 7.17 24.64
CA LYS A 123 -19.39 8.64 24.55
C LYS A 123 -18.67 9.14 23.31
N ARG A 124 -17.59 8.45 22.92
CA ARG A 124 -16.77 8.81 21.77
C ARG A 124 -16.37 7.57 20.96
N PHE A 125 -16.72 7.58 19.70
CA PHE A 125 -16.50 6.46 18.77
C PHE A 125 -15.69 6.90 17.53
N GLY A 126 -14.59 6.20 17.24
CA GLY A 126 -13.74 6.49 16.09
C GLY A 126 -13.80 5.38 15.03
N VAL A 127 -13.61 5.77 13.78
CA VAL A 127 -13.43 4.83 12.66
C VAL A 127 -12.15 5.17 11.89
N ALA A 128 -11.24 4.21 11.79
CA ALA A 128 -10.13 4.24 10.85
C ALA A 128 -10.51 3.47 9.59
N GLY A 129 -10.41 4.11 8.43
CA GLY A 129 -10.94 3.60 7.15
C GLY A 129 -12.39 4.04 6.88
N LEU A 130 -12.86 5.10 7.54
CA LEU A 130 -14.21 5.62 7.34
C LEU A 130 -14.55 5.91 5.86
N PRO A 131 -13.66 6.46 5.02
CA PRO A 131 -13.93 6.67 3.60
C PRO A 131 -14.20 5.39 2.79
N LEU A 132 -13.79 4.23 3.30
CA LEU A 132 -13.97 2.93 2.66
C LEU A 132 -15.30 2.27 3.05
N MET A 133 -15.96 2.79 4.11
CA MET A 133 -17.13 2.16 4.70
C MET A 133 -18.32 2.22 3.76
N THR A 134 -18.96 1.08 3.54
CA THR A 134 -20.20 1.05 2.78
C THR A 134 -21.32 1.72 3.55
N ILE A 135 -22.30 2.31 2.83
CA ILE A 135 -23.43 3.01 3.44
C ILE A 135 -24.20 2.06 4.37
N GLY A 136 -24.43 0.81 3.96
CA GLY A 136 -25.16 -0.14 4.80
C GLY A 136 -24.48 -0.46 6.14
N VAL A 137 -23.14 -0.55 6.14
CA VAL A 137 -22.39 -0.73 7.41
C VAL A 137 -22.44 0.54 8.24
N TYR A 138 -22.29 1.72 7.62
CA TYR A 138 -22.39 3.00 8.28
C TYR A 138 -23.74 3.22 8.96
N GLU A 139 -24.85 2.94 8.26
CA GLU A 139 -26.21 3.09 8.79
C GLU A 139 -26.46 2.15 9.96
N ALA A 140 -26.08 0.88 9.83
CA ALA A 140 -26.22 -0.11 10.91
C ALA A 140 -25.38 0.27 12.15
N LEU A 141 -24.17 0.80 11.93
CA LEU A 141 -23.31 1.29 13.00
C LEU A 141 -23.91 2.54 13.67
N GLN A 142 -24.38 3.51 12.88
CA GLN A 142 -24.97 4.75 13.41
C GLN A 142 -26.28 4.49 14.16
N GLU A 143 -27.09 3.51 13.71
CA GLU A 143 -28.30 3.07 14.42
C GLU A 143 -27.93 2.52 15.80
N ALA A 144 -26.92 1.67 15.91
CA ALA A 144 -26.45 1.11 17.18
C ALA A 144 -25.84 2.14 18.12
N LEU A 145 -25.18 3.17 17.58
CA LEU A 145 -24.58 4.27 18.34
C LEU A 145 -25.61 5.34 18.78
N GLY A 146 -26.79 5.38 18.16
CA GLY A 146 -27.82 6.38 18.43
C GLY A 146 -27.33 7.81 18.19
N SER A 147 -27.22 8.63 19.23
CA SER A 147 -26.80 10.03 19.13
C SER A 147 -25.27 10.24 19.11
N VAL A 148 -24.48 9.19 19.34
CA VAL A 148 -23.02 9.27 19.33
C VAL A 148 -22.53 9.42 17.90
N LYS A 149 -21.72 10.43 17.64
CA LYS A 149 -21.19 10.70 16.29
C LYS A 149 -20.01 9.80 15.99
N ILE A 150 -19.94 9.35 14.75
CA ILE A 150 -18.78 8.64 14.20
C ILE A 150 -17.72 9.69 13.82
N GLU A 151 -16.53 9.58 14.42
CA GLU A 151 -15.38 10.45 14.14
C GLU A 151 -14.34 9.70 13.29
N LYS A 152 -13.57 10.44 12.49
CA LYS A 152 -12.40 9.87 11.79
C LYS A 152 -11.28 9.62 12.79
N ALA A 153 -10.76 8.39 12.80
CA ALA A 153 -9.66 7.98 13.68
C ALA A 153 -8.45 7.43 12.90
N ASP A 154 -8.37 7.70 11.59
CA ASP A 154 -7.28 7.23 10.72
C ASP A 154 -5.91 7.66 11.25
N GLY A 155 -5.80 8.89 11.79
CA GLY A 155 -4.56 9.45 12.32
C GLY A 155 -3.93 8.57 13.38
N ILE A 156 -4.70 8.05 14.33
CA ILE A 156 -4.21 7.19 15.42
C ILE A 156 -3.52 5.94 14.85
N VAL A 157 -4.16 5.31 13.86
CA VAL A 157 -3.64 4.07 13.26
C VAL A 157 -2.46 4.37 12.35
N ASN A 158 -2.53 5.43 11.55
CA ASN A 158 -1.46 5.83 10.64
C ASN A 158 -0.20 6.23 11.39
N ASP A 159 -0.30 6.94 12.51
CA ASP A 159 0.83 7.32 13.36
C ASP A 159 1.60 6.11 13.91
N ILE A 160 0.91 5.00 14.14
CA ILE A 160 1.53 3.76 14.59
C ILE A 160 2.20 3.04 13.40
N ARG A 161 1.52 2.98 12.24
CA ARG A 161 1.94 2.24 11.06
C ARG A 161 3.09 2.90 10.29
N MET A 162 3.21 4.23 10.35
CA MET A 162 4.21 4.93 9.55
C MET A 162 5.65 4.57 9.93
N ARG A 163 5.92 4.20 11.20
CA ARG A 163 7.23 3.74 11.69
C ARG A 163 7.25 2.23 11.76
N LYS A 164 8.02 1.60 10.89
CA LYS A 164 8.07 0.14 10.77
C LYS A 164 8.88 -0.49 11.91
N THR A 165 8.40 -1.60 12.42
CA THR A 165 9.19 -2.48 13.28
C THR A 165 10.24 -3.24 12.45
N GLU A 166 11.22 -3.87 13.11
CA GLU A 166 12.18 -4.68 12.38
C GLU A 166 11.53 -5.90 11.71
N ASN A 167 10.50 -6.50 12.32
CA ASN A 167 9.76 -7.59 11.70
C ASN A 167 9.03 -7.16 10.42
N GLU A 168 8.45 -5.95 10.42
CA GLU A 168 7.84 -5.35 9.24
C GLU A 168 8.88 -5.11 8.13
N LEU A 169 10.05 -4.57 8.49
CA LEU A 169 11.16 -4.35 7.54
C LEU A 169 11.71 -5.67 6.98
N ILE A 170 11.74 -6.76 7.76
CA ILE A 170 12.12 -8.09 7.28
C ILE A 170 11.14 -8.57 6.19
N CYS A 171 9.82 -8.41 6.38
CA CYS A 171 8.82 -8.74 5.38
C CYS A 171 8.97 -7.86 4.12
N MET A 172 9.20 -6.55 4.29
CA MET A 172 9.41 -5.62 3.18
C MET A 172 10.68 -5.95 2.38
N ARG A 173 11.79 -6.31 3.02
CA ARG A 173 13.02 -6.76 2.33
C ARG A 173 12.80 -8.06 1.56
N ALA A 174 12.00 -9.00 2.10
CA ALA A 174 11.63 -10.21 1.39
C ALA A 174 10.76 -9.91 0.16
N ALA A 175 9.77 -9.02 0.29
CA ALA A 175 8.96 -8.55 -0.83
C ALA A 175 9.82 -7.86 -1.89
N ALA A 176 10.77 -7.00 -1.48
CA ALA A 176 11.71 -6.32 -2.36
C ALA A 176 12.59 -7.31 -3.15
N LYS A 177 13.08 -8.35 -2.49
CA LYS A 177 13.86 -9.40 -3.15
C LYS A 177 13.04 -10.15 -4.20
N ILE A 178 11.81 -10.55 -3.88
CA ILE A 178 10.91 -11.19 -4.85
C ILE A 178 10.64 -10.26 -6.03
N THR A 179 10.41 -8.97 -5.76
CA THR A 179 10.17 -7.97 -6.80
C THR A 179 11.38 -7.86 -7.74
N ALA A 180 12.60 -7.76 -7.21
CA ALA A 180 13.82 -7.67 -8.01
C ALA A 180 14.04 -8.92 -8.89
N GLU A 181 13.92 -10.12 -8.32
CA GLU A 181 14.04 -11.37 -9.07
C GLU A 181 12.94 -11.52 -10.15
N THR A 182 11.74 -11.00 -9.87
CA THR A 182 10.65 -10.95 -10.86
C THR A 182 10.98 -9.98 -11.99
N PHE A 183 11.54 -8.83 -11.66
CA PHE A 183 11.93 -7.82 -12.65
C PHE A 183 13.01 -8.37 -13.58
N ASP A 184 14.05 -9.02 -13.05
CA ASP A 184 15.08 -9.72 -13.82
C ASP A 184 14.48 -10.78 -14.75
N TYR A 185 13.51 -11.56 -14.26
CA TYR A 185 12.83 -12.56 -15.08
C TYR A 185 12.05 -11.92 -16.23
N VAL A 186 11.35 -10.82 -15.97
CA VAL A 186 10.61 -10.07 -16.99
C VAL A 186 11.57 -9.53 -18.04
N LEU A 187 12.67 -8.87 -17.67
CA LEU A 187 13.66 -8.34 -18.62
C LEU A 187 14.24 -9.43 -19.54
N LYS A 188 14.47 -10.64 -19.01
CA LYS A 188 14.99 -11.77 -19.79
C LYS A 188 13.98 -12.37 -20.77
N ASN A 189 12.68 -12.18 -20.54
CA ASN A 189 11.62 -12.84 -21.31
C ASN A 189 10.76 -11.90 -22.15
N ILE A 190 10.84 -10.60 -21.91
CA ILE A 190 10.09 -9.59 -22.66
C ILE A 190 10.70 -9.40 -24.06
N ARG A 191 9.83 -9.20 -25.07
CA ARG A 191 10.26 -8.96 -26.45
C ARG A 191 9.21 -8.18 -27.23
N VAL A 192 9.63 -7.55 -28.32
CA VAL A 192 8.75 -6.91 -29.30
C VAL A 192 7.65 -7.89 -29.76
N GLY A 193 6.44 -7.38 -29.95
CA GLY A 193 5.25 -8.13 -30.31
C GLY A 193 4.45 -8.71 -29.15
N MET A 194 5.00 -8.78 -27.94
CA MET A 194 4.21 -9.08 -26.73
C MET A 194 3.28 -7.91 -26.41
N THR A 195 2.13 -8.22 -25.84
CA THR A 195 1.23 -7.19 -25.32
C THR A 195 1.60 -6.79 -23.88
N GLU A 196 1.22 -5.58 -23.46
CA GLU A 196 1.38 -5.12 -22.09
C GLU A 196 0.81 -6.14 -21.08
N GLN A 197 -0.37 -6.73 -21.39
CA GLN A 197 -1.00 -7.77 -20.56
C GLN A 197 -0.18 -9.07 -20.48
N GLN A 198 0.46 -9.49 -21.60
CA GLN A 198 1.31 -10.68 -21.57
C GLN A 198 2.54 -10.47 -20.70
N VAL A 199 3.13 -9.28 -20.71
CA VAL A 199 4.26 -8.94 -19.83
C VAL A 199 3.82 -8.91 -18.36
N ALA A 200 2.66 -8.30 -18.06
CA ALA A 200 2.09 -8.35 -16.72
C ALA A 200 1.84 -9.78 -16.24
N GLY A 201 1.35 -10.65 -17.12
CA GLY A 201 1.18 -12.08 -16.85
C GLY A 201 2.48 -12.82 -16.52
N LEU A 202 3.61 -12.48 -17.19
CA LEU A 202 4.93 -13.01 -16.83
C LEU A 202 5.33 -12.62 -15.42
N ALA A 203 5.14 -11.33 -15.05
CA ALA A 203 5.47 -10.84 -13.73
C ALA A 203 4.63 -11.52 -12.64
N LEU A 204 3.31 -11.59 -12.81
CA LEU A 204 2.39 -12.23 -11.86
C LEU A 204 2.75 -13.70 -11.62
N GLY A 205 2.95 -14.47 -12.70
CA GLY A 205 3.33 -15.88 -12.60
C GLY A 205 4.64 -16.08 -11.85
N LYS A 206 5.65 -15.23 -12.13
CA LYS A 206 6.95 -15.33 -11.46
C LYS A 206 6.91 -14.91 -10.00
N MET A 207 6.18 -13.86 -9.64
CA MET A 207 6.01 -13.46 -8.24
C MET A 207 5.42 -14.58 -7.38
N HIS A 208 4.35 -15.23 -7.85
CA HIS A 208 3.73 -16.35 -7.14
C HIS A 208 4.66 -17.57 -7.06
N GLU A 209 5.40 -17.90 -8.13
CA GLU A 209 6.43 -18.96 -8.10
C GLU A 209 7.48 -18.73 -7.01
N LEU A 210 7.86 -17.45 -6.79
CA LEU A 210 8.84 -17.06 -5.77
C LEU A 210 8.27 -16.99 -4.36
N GLY A 211 6.94 -17.07 -4.20
CA GLY A 211 6.26 -17.13 -2.91
C GLY A 211 5.62 -15.81 -2.46
N ALA A 212 5.45 -14.84 -3.35
CA ALA A 212 4.59 -13.70 -3.05
C ALA A 212 3.13 -14.15 -2.84
N GLU A 213 2.46 -13.60 -1.87
CA GLU A 213 1.04 -13.88 -1.65
C GLU A 213 0.15 -13.23 -2.72
N ARG A 214 0.55 -12.07 -3.22
CA ARG A 214 -0.08 -11.32 -4.29
C ARG A 214 0.86 -10.20 -4.77
N GLU A 215 0.50 -9.54 -5.87
CA GLU A 215 1.07 -8.24 -6.21
C GLU A 215 0.69 -7.16 -5.17
N SER A 216 1.55 -6.18 -4.97
CA SER A 216 1.29 -5.05 -4.05
C SER A 216 0.29 -4.05 -4.62
N TYR A 217 0.25 -3.96 -5.93
CA TYR A 217 -0.72 -3.23 -6.79
C TYR A 217 -0.75 -3.93 -8.16
N PRO A 218 -1.76 -3.66 -9.01
CA PRO A 218 -1.78 -4.24 -10.36
C PRO A 218 -0.50 -3.90 -11.12
N VAL A 219 0.19 -4.91 -11.65
CA VAL A 219 1.42 -4.72 -12.43
C VAL A 219 1.17 -3.75 -13.57
N TRP A 220 2.03 -2.73 -13.70
CA TRP A 220 1.92 -1.75 -14.77
C TRP A 220 2.98 -2.00 -15.83
N VAL A 221 2.52 -2.04 -17.08
CA VAL A 221 3.34 -2.13 -18.29
C VAL A 221 2.69 -1.18 -19.28
N LEU A 222 3.30 -0.02 -19.53
CA LEU A 222 2.74 1.00 -20.39
C LEU A 222 3.76 1.40 -21.44
N THR A 223 3.46 1.08 -22.70
CA THR A 223 4.40 1.17 -23.82
C THR A 223 4.08 2.31 -24.79
N GLY A 224 5.13 2.95 -25.32
CA GLY A 224 5.08 3.99 -26.35
C GLY A 224 4.11 5.13 -25.96
N LYS A 225 3.19 5.49 -26.86
CA LYS A 225 2.07 6.39 -26.53
C LYS A 225 1.22 5.78 -25.44
N GLY A 226 1.17 6.40 -24.30
CA GLY A 226 0.53 5.92 -23.07
C GLY A 226 1.53 5.69 -21.93
N SER A 227 2.84 5.73 -22.18
CA SER A 227 3.83 5.81 -21.10
C SER A 227 3.72 7.09 -20.26
N ASN A 228 2.99 8.10 -20.75
CA ASN A 228 2.66 9.33 -20.02
C ASN A 228 1.46 9.21 -19.06
N GLN A 229 0.92 8.01 -18.87
CA GLN A 229 -0.23 7.79 -17.97
C GLN A 229 0.28 7.43 -16.57
N ALA A 230 0.13 8.34 -15.63
CA ALA A 230 0.55 8.12 -14.24
C ALA A 230 -0.25 7.02 -13.54
N ILE A 231 -1.54 6.90 -13.89
CA ILE A 231 -2.44 5.86 -13.37
C ILE A 231 -3.09 5.19 -14.59
N SER A 232 -2.88 3.86 -14.73
CA SER A 232 -3.41 3.11 -15.87
C SER A 232 -3.46 1.61 -15.57
N ARG A 233 -3.75 0.84 -16.59
CA ARG A 233 -3.73 -0.63 -16.59
C ARG A 233 -3.07 -1.13 -17.86
N PRO A 234 -2.37 -2.29 -17.84
CA PRO A 234 -1.87 -2.94 -19.04
C PRO A 234 -3.01 -3.19 -20.04
N ARG A 235 -2.72 -2.93 -21.32
CA ARG A 235 -3.68 -3.07 -22.41
C ARG A 235 -3.29 -4.24 -23.30
N ASN A 236 -4.20 -4.65 -24.18
CA ASN A 236 -3.89 -5.56 -25.27
C ASN A 236 -3.17 -4.81 -26.45
N LYS A 237 -2.23 -3.93 -26.07
CA LYS A 237 -1.38 -3.17 -26.99
C LYS A 237 -0.03 -3.88 -27.11
N LYS A 238 0.42 -4.11 -28.34
CA LYS A 238 1.73 -4.70 -28.60
C LYS A 238 2.84 -3.69 -28.40
N ILE A 239 3.93 -4.17 -27.86
CA ILE A 239 5.20 -3.46 -27.77
C ILE A 239 5.85 -3.46 -29.15
N GLU A 240 6.30 -2.30 -29.59
CA GLU A 240 6.93 -2.09 -30.88
C GLU A 240 8.42 -1.73 -30.73
N LYS A 241 9.19 -1.94 -31.78
CA LYS A 241 10.58 -1.50 -31.81
C LYS A 241 10.66 0.02 -31.73
N GLY A 242 11.53 0.53 -30.85
CA GLY A 242 11.68 1.96 -30.55
C GLY A 242 10.81 2.45 -29.39
N ASP A 243 9.86 1.64 -28.92
CA ASP A 243 9.06 2.01 -27.76
C ASP A 243 9.93 2.17 -26.51
N MET A 244 9.64 3.21 -25.74
CA MET A 244 9.99 3.26 -24.33
C MET A 244 8.77 2.81 -23.54
N THR A 245 8.98 1.84 -22.67
CA THR A 245 7.96 1.22 -21.83
C THR A 245 8.38 1.38 -20.39
N PHE A 246 7.53 1.93 -19.52
CA PHE A 246 7.81 1.74 -18.12
C PHE A 246 7.14 0.47 -17.60
N ILE A 247 7.89 -0.27 -16.81
CA ILE A 247 7.45 -1.49 -16.14
C ILE A 247 7.51 -1.22 -14.65
N GLN A 248 6.39 -1.46 -13.95
CA GLN A 248 6.32 -1.30 -12.52
C GLN A 248 5.73 -2.57 -11.90
N ILE A 249 6.49 -3.18 -11.02
CA ILE A 249 6.21 -4.47 -10.39
C ILE A 249 6.41 -4.33 -8.90
N GLY A 250 5.50 -4.91 -8.14
CA GLY A 250 5.63 -5.00 -6.69
C GLY A 250 5.05 -6.29 -6.15
N ALA A 251 5.81 -7.00 -5.33
CA ALA A 251 5.37 -8.19 -4.61
C ALA A 251 4.88 -7.84 -3.21
N ARG A 252 4.09 -8.72 -2.62
CA ARG A 252 3.63 -8.62 -1.23
C ARG A 252 4.01 -9.86 -0.45
N VAL A 253 4.55 -9.66 0.75
CA VAL A 253 4.92 -10.72 1.71
C VAL A 253 4.30 -10.41 3.05
N ASP A 254 3.47 -11.30 3.56
CA ASP A 254 2.73 -11.18 4.82
C ASP A 254 2.08 -9.79 5.02
N GLY A 255 1.46 -9.28 3.96
CA GLY A 255 0.81 -7.98 3.93
C GLY A 255 1.69 -6.83 3.46
N TYR A 256 3.00 -6.94 3.52
CA TYR A 256 3.93 -5.83 3.25
C TYR A 256 4.30 -5.75 1.79
N ALA A 257 4.13 -4.56 1.24
CA ALA A 257 4.31 -4.23 -0.17
C ALA A 257 5.76 -3.85 -0.51
N SER A 258 6.14 -4.13 -1.73
CA SER A 258 7.34 -3.60 -2.38
C SER A 258 6.97 -3.01 -3.73
N SER A 259 7.87 -2.23 -4.32
CA SER A 259 7.70 -1.64 -5.66
C SER A 259 9.05 -1.38 -6.33
N ILE A 260 9.16 -1.71 -7.61
CA ILE A 260 10.24 -1.29 -8.51
C ILE A 260 9.61 -0.78 -9.80
N GLY A 261 9.92 0.45 -10.16
CA GLY A 261 9.57 1.05 -11.44
C GLY A 261 10.82 1.35 -12.28
N ARG A 262 10.87 0.91 -13.53
CA ARG A 262 11.97 1.22 -14.46
C ARG A 262 11.48 1.42 -15.89
N PRO A 263 12.04 2.42 -16.61
CA PRO A 263 11.87 2.54 -18.04
C PRO A 263 12.74 1.51 -18.78
N VAL A 264 12.20 0.92 -19.83
CA VAL A 264 12.84 -0.08 -20.70
C VAL A 264 12.64 0.35 -22.14
N VAL A 265 13.69 0.32 -22.95
CA VAL A 265 13.65 0.70 -24.38
C VAL A 265 13.80 -0.55 -25.25
N PHE A 266 12.97 -0.68 -26.26
CA PHE A 266 13.01 -1.79 -27.22
C PHE A 266 13.82 -1.39 -28.45
N GLY A 267 15.05 -1.90 -28.56
CA GLY A 267 16.09 -1.48 -29.48
C GLY A 267 17.03 -0.45 -28.85
N LYS A 268 17.65 0.39 -29.67
CA LYS A 268 18.54 1.44 -29.17
C LYS A 268 17.76 2.68 -28.80
N ALA A 269 18.01 3.19 -27.60
CA ALA A 269 17.39 4.42 -27.10
C ALA A 269 17.81 5.64 -27.94
N THR A 270 16.85 6.50 -28.27
CA THR A 270 17.12 7.79 -28.90
C THR A 270 17.80 8.75 -27.90
N PRO A 271 18.44 9.83 -28.41
CA PRO A 271 19.00 10.84 -27.50
C PRO A 271 17.98 11.42 -26.50
N GLU A 272 16.74 11.65 -26.95
CA GLU A 272 15.67 12.20 -26.13
C GLU A 272 15.21 11.21 -25.04
N GLN A 273 15.14 9.91 -25.37
CA GLN A 273 14.83 8.87 -24.40
C GLN A 273 15.94 8.74 -23.35
N LYS A 274 17.21 8.81 -23.78
CA LYS A 274 18.35 8.77 -22.84
C LYS A 274 18.35 9.96 -21.90
N GLU A 275 18.12 11.16 -22.42
CA GLU A 275 18.06 12.38 -21.63
C GLU A 275 16.93 12.29 -20.57
N LEU A 276 15.71 11.89 -20.98
CA LEU A 276 14.58 11.75 -20.08
C LEU A 276 14.85 10.71 -18.97
N ILE A 277 15.44 9.57 -19.30
CA ILE A 277 15.83 8.52 -18.35
C ILE A 277 16.88 9.06 -17.36
N GLU A 278 17.87 9.78 -17.85
CA GLU A 278 18.91 10.37 -17.02
C GLU A 278 18.35 11.43 -16.05
N VAL A 279 17.42 12.27 -16.52
CA VAL A 279 16.70 13.25 -15.68
C VAL A 279 15.93 12.54 -14.56
N GLY A 280 15.19 11.48 -14.88
CA GLY A 280 14.45 10.69 -13.90
C GLY A 280 15.37 10.09 -12.83
N TYR A 281 16.50 9.49 -13.19
CA TYR A 281 17.45 8.93 -12.24
C TYR A 281 18.11 9.99 -11.37
N LYS A 282 18.47 11.15 -11.94
CA LYS A 282 19.00 12.28 -11.18
C LYS A 282 17.97 12.81 -10.17
N ALA A 283 16.71 12.93 -10.60
CA ALA A 283 15.62 13.37 -9.73
C ALA A 283 15.42 12.41 -8.56
N GLN A 284 15.38 11.09 -8.84
CA GLN A 284 15.20 10.07 -7.81
C GLN A 284 16.38 10.03 -6.82
N ALA A 285 17.62 10.08 -7.32
CA ALA A 285 18.80 10.08 -6.48
C ALA A 285 18.82 11.29 -5.53
N ALA A 286 18.52 12.48 -6.05
CA ALA A 286 18.46 13.71 -5.24
C ALA A 286 17.41 13.64 -4.13
N VAL A 287 16.26 13.01 -4.37
CA VAL A 287 15.24 12.78 -3.35
C VAL A 287 15.76 11.81 -2.28
N ILE A 288 16.31 10.66 -2.68
CA ILE A 288 16.82 9.64 -1.73
C ILE A 288 17.92 10.24 -0.83
N ASP A 289 18.82 11.06 -1.37
CA ASP A 289 19.90 11.71 -0.61
C ASP A 289 19.37 12.65 0.49
N MET A 290 18.13 13.13 0.37
CA MET A 290 17.48 13.97 1.38
C MET A 290 16.74 13.16 2.46
N LEU A 291 16.44 11.88 2.21
CA LEU A 291 15.65 11.05 3.13
C LEU A 291 16.50 10.60 4.33
N ARG A 292 16.47 11.40 5.41
CA ARG A 292 17.07 11.06 6.71
C ARG A 292 16.24 11.65 7.84
N ALA A 293 16.37 11.06 9.03
CA ALA A 293 15.62 11.52 10.21
C ALA A 293 15.90 13.01 10.50
N GLY A 294 14.85 13.73 10.90
CA GLY A 294 14.87 15.14 11.24
C GLY A 294 14.71 16.12 10.07
N VAL A 295 14.69 15.65 8.83
CA VAL A 295 14.41 16.51 7.67
C VAL A 295 12.90 16.79 7.57
N PRO A 296 12.48 18.06 7.40
CA PRO A 296 11.07 18.37 7.13
C PRO A 296 10.62 17.78 5.79
N ALA A 297 9.53 17.02 5.78
CA ALA A 297 9.02 16.36 4.57
C ALA A 297 8.73 17.35 3.42
N CYS A 298 8.17 18.52 3.75
CA CYS A 298 7.90 19.57 2.76
C CYS A 298 9.15 20.09 2.04
N GLU A 299 10.31 20.09 2.68
CA GLU A 299 11.57 20.55 2.05
C GLU A 299 12.06 19.55 0.99
N VAL A 300 11.83 18.25 1.20
CA VAL A 300 12.11 17.22 0.18
C VAL A 300 11.25 17.46 -1.06
N ALA A 301 9.95 17.70 -0.88
CA ALA A 301 9.02 17.97 -1.98
C ALA A 301 9.38 19.26 -2.75
N LYS A 302 9.68 20.34 -2.04
CA LYS A 302 10.10 21.62 -2.66
C LYS A 302 11.40 21.48 -3.44
N ALA A 303 12.39 20.78 -2.86
CA ALA A 303 13.68 20.54 -3.52
C ALA A 303 13.50 19.68 -4.78
N HIS A 304 12.64 18.66 -4.74
CA HIS A 304 12.31 17.85 -5.91
C HIS A 304 11.73 18.68 -7.05
N ILE A 305 10.69 19.48 -6.78
CA ILE A 305 10.05 20.35 -7.78
C ILE A 305 11.07 21.31 -8.39
N LYS A 306 11.88 21.96 -7.53
CA LYS A 306 12.93 22.86 -8.00
C LYS A 306 13.93 22.14 -8.89
N ASN A 307 14.45 20.99 -8.47
CA ASN A 307 15.45 20.23 -9.20
C ASN A 307 14.96 19.80 -10.60
N VAL A 308 13.74 19.26 -10.68
CA VAL A 308 13.16 18.85 -11.97
C VAL A 308 12.86 20.06 -12.87
N THR A 309 12.44 21.19 -12.29
CA THR A 309 12.22 22.45 -13.02
C THR A 309 13.54 22.99 -13.57
N ASP A 310 14.61 23.01 -12.79
CA ASP A 310 15.94 23.47 -13.22
C ASP A 310 16.51 22.58 -14.35
N MET A 311 16.14 21.31 -14.40
CA MET A 311 16.47 20.40 -15.51
C MET A 311 15.56 20.58 -16.76
N GLY A 312 14.58 21.49 -16.73
CA GLY A 312 13.69 21.79 -17.87
C GLY A 312 12.43 20.93 -17.96
N TYR A 313 12.12 20.10 -16.95
CA TYR A 313 11.02 19.17 -16.94
C TYR A 313 9.91 19.49 -15.90
N GLY A 314 9.87 20.72 -15.37
CA GLY A 314 8.88 21.15 -14.39
C GLY A 314 7.43 20.92 -14.82
N ASP A 315 7.11 21.17 -16.09
CA ASP A 315 5.78 20.97 -16.68
C ASP A 315 5.40 19.47 -16.85
N TRP A 316 6.34 18.55 -16.60
CA TRP A 316 6.11 17.11 -16.69
C TRP A 316 5.77 16.49 -15.33
N LEU A 317 5.91 17.25 -14.24
CA LEU A 317 5.56 16.81 -12.90
C LEU A 317 4.04 16.76 -12.72
N LEU A 318 3.57 15.71 -12.06
CA LEU A 318 2.14 15.54 -11.77
C LEU A 318 1.85 15.53 -10.27
N TYR A 319 2.75 14.99 -9.45
CA TYR A 319 2.59 14.83 -8.00
C TYR A 319 3.93 14.88 -7.26
N GLY A 320 3.90 14.81 -5.94
CA GLY A 320 5.10 14.81 -5.09
C GLY A 320 5.95 13.54 -5.23
N PRO A 321 7.20 13.58 -4.76
CA PRO A 321 8.19 12.54 -5.05
C PRO A 321 8.02 11.25 -4.27
N CYS A 322 7.22 11.25 -3.19
CA CYS A 322 7.14 10.10 -2.30
C CYS A 322 5.76 9.95 -1.68
N HIS A 323 5.35 8.72 -1.52
CA HIS A 323 4.26 8.31 -0.64
C HIS A 323 4.72 7.22 0.32
N GLY A 324 4.09 7.11 1.48
CA GLY A 324 4.34 6.04 2.43
C GLY A 324 4.13 4.67 1.79
N ASN A 325 4.85 3.68 2.29
CA ASN A 325 4.77 2.30 1.85
C ASN A 325 4.75 1.38 3.07
N GLY A 326 4.00 0.30 3.01
CA GLY A 326 3.89 -0.67 4.10
C GLY A 326 2.91 -1.77 3.77
N THR A 327 1.81 -1.85 4.50
CA THR A 327 0.74 -2.80 4.22
C THR A 327 -0.10 -2.42 2.99
N MET A 328 0.02 -1.19 2.52
CA MET A 328 -0.33 -0.79 1.17
C MET A 328 0.93 -0.26 0.46
N GLU A 329 0.95 -0.36 -0.87
CA GLU A 329 2.02 0.24 -1.64
C GLU A 329 1.95 1.76 -1.53
N GLY A 330 0.78 2.37 -1.68
CA GLY A 330 0.51 3.77 -1.40
C GLY A 330 -0.27 3.94 -0.10
N GLU A 331 0.38 4.43 0.94
CA GLU A 331 -0.25 4.75 2.23
C GLU A 331 0.29 6.08 2.81
N ALA A 332 -0.41 6.62 3.80
CA ALA A 332 0.08 7.79 4.53
C ALA A 332 1.42 7.47 5.25
N PRO A 333 2.31 8.48 5.39
CA PRO A 333 2.16 9.87 4.97
C PRO A 333 2.66 10.12 3.54
N TRP A 334 2.23 11.24 2.94
CA TRP A 334 2.75 11.73 1.65
C TRP A 334 3.77 12.85 1.86
N ILE A 335 4.86 12.83 1.08
CA ILE A 335 5.84 13.91 1.03
C ILE A 335 5.38 14.94 0.00
N GLU A 336 4.72 15.97 0.51
CA GLU A 336 4.13 17.07 -0.26
C GLU A 336 4.64 18.42 0.24
N THR A 337 4.46 19.49 -0.54
CA THR A 337 4.89 20.85 -0.15
C THR A 337 4.17 21.39 1.08
N SER A 338 2.99 20.85 1.40
CA SER A 338 2.18 21.17 2.58
C SER A 338 2.41 20.22 3.77
N ALA A 339 3.30 19.23 3.66
CA ALA A 339 3.55 18.27 4.72
C ALA A 339 4.18 18.94 5.96
N GLU A 340 3.59 18.71 7.14
CA GLU A 340 4.00 19.36 8.40
C GLU A 340 4.77 18.43 9.35
N PHE A 341 5.19 17.23 8.88
CA PHE A 341 5.92 16.27 9.70
C PHE A 341 7.42 16.25 9.39
N LEU A 342 8.20 15.80 10.36
CA LEU A 342 9.60 15.48 10.18
C LEU A 342 9.74 14.00 9.80
N LEU A 343 10.70 13.70 8.94
CA LEU A 343 11.08 12.31 8.68
C LEU A 343 11.65 11.68 9.94
N GLU A 344 11.25 10.46 10.24
CA GLU A 344 11.72 9.69 11.39
C GLU A 344 12.31 8.34 10.96
N GLU A 345 13.19 7.77 11.79
CA GLU A 345 13.75 6.44 11.54
C GLU A 345 12.64 5.40 11.35
N ASN A 346 12.89 4.50 10.41
CA ASN A 346 11.99 3.42 10.03
C ASN A 346 10.65 3.86 9.41
N MET A 347 10.50 5.12 9.03
CA MET A 347 9.52 5.50 8.02
C MET A 347 9.95 4.92 6.68
N THR A 348 9.01 4.36 5.92
CA THR A 348 9.27 3.78 4.60
C THR A 348 8.47 4.51 3.54
N PHE A 349 9.13 4.78 2.42
CA PHE A 349 8.53 5.50 1.29
C PHE A 349 8.83 4.80 -0.03
N CYS A 350 7.87 4.81 -0.95
CA CYS A 350 8.16 4.71 -2.36
C CYS A 350 8.70 6.06 -2.83
N VAL A 351 9.92 6.07 -3.37
CA VAL A 351 10.45 7.25 -4.09
C VAL A 351 10.06 7.09 -5.53
N ASP A 352 8.89 7.63 -5.86
CA ASP A 352 8.18 7.47 -7.13
C ASP A 352 8.31 8.75 -7.97
N ILE A 353 9.22 8.73 -8.93
CA ILE A 353 9.42 9.82 -9.87
C ILE A 353 8.66 9.52 -11.16
N PHE A 354 7.58 10.24 -11.36
CA PHE A 354 6.83 10.23 -12.61
C PHE A 354 7.04 11.53 -13.37
N LEU A 355 7.44 11.41 -14.64
CA LEU A 355 7.51 12.51 -15.58
C LEU A 355 6.67 12.16 -16.80
N GLY A 356 5.68 12.98 -17.11
CA GLY A 356 4.76 12.71 -18.22
C GLY A 356 4.35 13.95 -18.99
N SER A 357 4.36 13.86 -20.32
CA SER A 357 3.93 14.95 -21.22
C SER A 357 2.76 14.52 -22.09
N ALA A 358 1.64 15.23 -21.97
CA ALA A 358 0.52 15.05 -22.87
C ALA A 358 0.84 15.53 -24.31
N LYS A 359 1.75 16.50 -24.45
CA LYS A 359 2.14 17.07 -25.76
C LYS A 359 2.93 16.07 -26.59
N THR A 360 3.86 15.35 -25.97
CA THR A 360 4.71 14.35 -26.66
C THR A 360 4.16 12.93 -26.52
N GLU A 361 3.11 12.74 -25.74
CA GLU A 361 2.53 11.43 -25.37
C GLU A 361 3.57 10.45 -24.80
N THR A 362 4.59 10.99 -24.13
CA THR A 362 5.72 10.23 -23.58
C THR A 362 5.83 10.49 -22.08
N GLY A 363 6.25 9.49 -21.35
CA GLY A 363 6.54 9.61 -19.92
C GLY A 363 7.37 8.43 -19.43
N LEU A 364 7.84 8.54 -18.21
CA LEU A 364 8.53 7.47 -17.51
C LEU A 364 8.09 7.42 -16.04
N ARG A 365 8.33 6.29 -15.43
CA ARG A 365 8.24 6.12 -13.97
C ARG A 365 9.49 5.39 -13.47
N MET A 366 10.03 5.89 -12.38
CA MET A 366 11.14 5.28 -11.66
C MET A 366 10.77 5.20 -10.19
N GLU A 367 10.82 4.01 -9.64
CA GLU A 367 10.41 3.80 -8.27
C GLU A 367 11.31 2.81 -7.54
N ASP A 368 11.61 3.13 -6.29
CA ASP A 368 12.27 2.29 -5.31
C ASP A 368 11.61 2.46 -3.94
N VAL A 369 11.59 1.40 -3.13
CA VAL A 369 11.19 1.47 -1.73
C VAL A 369 12.39 1.78 -0.86
N VAL A 370 12.26 2.81 -0.03
CA VAL A 370 13.34 3.35 0.79
C VAL A 370 12.90 3.43 2.24
N CYS A 371 13.79 3.05 3.16
CA CYS A 371 13.60 3.19 4.60
C CYS A 371 14.47 4.31 5.15
N VAL A 372 13.87 5.28 5.81
CA VAL A 372 14.56 6.40 6.47
C VAL A 372 15.42 5.86 7.63
N LYS A 373 16.67 6.30 7.69
CA LYS A 373 17.61 6.03 8.79
C LYS A 373 18.08 7.34 9.41
N LYS A 374 18.83 7.22 10.50
CA LYS A 374 19.36 8.37 11.24
C LYS A 374 20.15 9.33 10.33
N ASP A 375 21.11 8.81 9.58
CA ASP A 375 22.07 9.60 8.81
C ASP A 375 21.93 9.43 7.29
N GLY A 376 20.79 8.94 6.80
CA GLY A 376 20.53 8.67 5.38
C GLY A 376 19.33 7.79 5.17
N ALA A 377 19.35 6.97 4.11
CA ALA A 377 18.28 6.06 3.76
C ALA A 377 18.81 4.70 3.28
N GLU A 378 18.11 3.62 3.67
CA GLU A 378 18.31 2.29 3.14
C GLU A 378 17.39 2.07 1.94
N ASN A 379 17.93 1.85 0.75
CA ASN A 379 17.13 1.42 -0.39
C ASN A 379 16.83 -0.07 -0.26
N LEU A 380 15.60 -0.43 0.09
CA LEU A 380 15.18 -1.81 0.33
C LEU A 380 15.13 -2.62 -0.98
N THR A 381 14.78 -1.98 -2.08
CA THR A 381 14.70 -2.63 -3.41
C THR A 381 16.06 -2.73 -4.09
N ASN A 382 16.89 -1.70 -3.93
CA ASN A 382 18.27 -1.63 -4.41
C ASN A 382 18.49 -2.21 -5.83
N TYR A 383 17.56 -1.92 -6.74
CA TYR A 383 17.59 -2.41 -8.11
C TYR A 383 18.42 -1.47 -9.00
N PRO A 384 19.17 -1.98 -10.01
CA PRO A 384 20.02 -1.15 -10.86
C PRO A 384 19.30 0.06 -11.47
N ARG A 385 20.00 1.20 -11.51
CA ARG A 385 19.57 2.44 -12.15
C ARG A 385 20.40 2.65 -13.40
N GLU A 386 20.02 1.96 -14.46
CA GLU A 386 20.73 1.97 -15.72
C GLU A 386 19.77 2.03 -16.90
N LEU A 387 20.28 2.25 -18.09
CA LEU A 387 19.49 2.19 -19.31
C LEU A 387 19.26 0.73 -19.70
N PHE A 388 18.03 0.25 -19.58
CA PHE A 388 17.63 -1.07 -20.04
C PHE A 388 17.23 -1.02 -21.52
N GLU A 389 18.06 -1.61 -22.39
CA GLU A 389 17.78 -1.79 -23.80
C GLU A 389 17.51 -3.28 -24.07
N ILE A 390 16.38 -3.60 -24.69
CA ILE A 390 16.03 -4.96 -25.10
C ILE A 390 16.32 -5.12 -26.59
N ASP A 391 17.15 -6.08 -26.94
CA ASP A 391 17.47 -6.38 -28.35
C ASP A 391 16.21 -6.80 -29.13
N CYS A 392 16.09 -6.29 -30.39
CA CYS A 392 14.91 -6.44 -31.25
C CYS A 392 15.29 -7.08 -32.60
#